data_4469e780579c488856791bf0ee94b6dd
#
_entry.id   4469e780579c488856791bf0ee94b6dd
#
_cell.length_a   1.000
_cell.length_b   1.000
_cell.length_c   1.000
_cell.angle_alpha   90.00
_cell.angle_beta   90.00
_cell.angle_gamma   90.00
#
_symmetry.space_group_name_H-M   'P 1'
#
loop_
_entity.id
_entity.type
_entity.pdbx_description
1 polymer ?
#
loop_
_entity_poly.entity_id
_entity_poly.type
_entity_poly.pdbx_seq_one_letter_code
_entity_poly.pdbx_strand_id
1 'polypeptide(L)'
;TNNPYYFELGWNQLKGSEIKVDLPNHETKWTTSSLELTPEKPVVLSWVNSQNIKFQLKFSVDNDYLFDVTQTVENNSSSEIKLFPYRLIKRINLPNTINFFILHEGLISLTNDKLLEKKYDHLLDDCSSTSNTKKLFCDDTTTGGWLGFTDKYWMATLIPDQEKTITANYRHGNNGRDDFRVGYVGDNMEIPPQQNISYNGKIFAGAKS
;
A
#
# COMPACT_ATOMS: atom_id res chain seq x y z
N THR A 1 -8.48 2.91 20.11
CA THR A 1 -8.38 4.19 19.37
C THR A 1 -9.47 4.25 18.33
N ASN A 2 -10.24 5.34 18.28
CA ASN A 2 -11.37 5.49 17.35
C ASN A 2 -10.94 5.78 15.90
N ASN A 3 -9.64 5.95 15.62
CA ASN A 3 -9.10 6.38 14.34
C ASN A 3 -7.92 5.49 13.94
N PRO A 4 -8.15 4.22 13.58
CA PRO A 4 -7.06 3.30 13.26
C PRO A 4 -6.42 3.60 11.92
N TYR A 5 -5.11 3.30 11.82
CA TYR A 5 -4.38 3.12 10.56
C TYR A 5 -4.35 1.65 10.19
N TYR A 6 -4.44 1.39 8.91
CA TYR A 6 -4.22 0.07 8.34
C TYR A 6 -3.25 0.16 7.16
N PHE A 7 -2.31 -0.78 7.10
CA PHE A 7 -1.57 -1.08 5.87
C PHE A 7 -2.21 -2.28 5.22
N GLU A 8 -2.46 -2.17 3.93
CA GLU A 8 -2.99 -3.26 3.12
C GLU A 8 -2.05 -3.48 1.94
N LEU A 9 -1.70 -4.74 1.72
CA LEU A 9 -0.82 -5.18 0.65
C LEU A 9 -1.45 -6.37 -0.03
N GLY A 10 -1.30 -6.45 -1.34
CA GLY A 10 -1.87 -7.56 -2.07
C GLY A 10 -1.54 -7.51 -3.56
N TRP A 11 -2.32 -8.23 -4.30
CA TRP A 11 -2.22 -8.33 -5.75
C TRP A 11 -3.59 -8.11 -6.38
N ASN A 12 -3.60 -7.43 -7.49
CA ASN A 12 -4.76 -7.25 -8.35
C ASN A 12 -4.56 -7.96 -9.67
N GLN A 13 -5.66 -8.24 -10.37
CA GLN A 13 -5.67 -8.76 -11.71
C GLN A 13 -6.57 -7.88 -12.58
N LEU A 14 -6.23 -7.70 -13.87
CA LEU A 14 -7.09 -6.98 -14.79
C LEU A 14 -8.44 -7.69 -14.96
N LYS A 15 -9.50 -6.90 -15.05
CA LYS A 15 -10.82 -7.45 -15.41
C LYS A 15 -10.76 -8.02 -16.83
N GLY A 16 -11.27 -9.24 -16.99
CA GLY A 16 -11.27 -9.92 -18.29
C GLY A 16 -9.96 -10.67 -18.62
N SER A 17 -9.05 -10.84 -17.65
CA SER A 17 -7.92 -11.75 -17.81
C SER A 17 -8.40 -13.14 -18.20
N GLU A 18 -7.74 -13.77 -19.17
CA GLU A 18 -8.10 -15.12 -19.66
C GLU A 18 -8.06 -16.17 -18.54
N ILE A 19 -7.08 -16.04 -17.64
CA ILE A 19 -6.94 -16.91 -16.48
C ILE A 19 -7.27 -16.09 -15.24
N LYS A 20 -8.37 -16.44 -14.58
CA LYS A 20 -8.73 -15.85 -13.30
C LYS A 20 -7.94 -16.53 -12.18
N VAL A 21 -7.12 -15.76 -11.49
CA VAL A 21 -6.34 -16.20 -10.34
C VAL A 21 -7.15 -16.02 -9.06
N ASP A 22 -7.17 -17.07 -8.22
CA ASP A 22 -7.67 -16.97 -6.85
C ASP A 22 -6.64 -16.21 -6.00
N LEU A 23 -6.94 -14.95 -5.70
CA LEU A 23 -6.04 -14.03 -4.98
C LEU A 23 -6.28 -14.08 -3.47
N PRO A 24 -5.24 -13.85 -2.66
CA PRO A 24 -5.42 -13.69 -1.21
C PRO A 24 -6.40 -12.55 -0.90
N ASN A 25 -7.22 -12.77 0.12
CA ASN A 25 -8.21 -11.81 0.61
C ASN A 25 -8.24 -11.78 2.14
N HIS A 26 -9.18 -11.03 2.74
CA HIS A 26 -9.29 -10.88 4.18
C HIS A 26 -9.64 -12.17 4.96
N GLU A 27 -10.11 -13.21 4.26
CA GLU A 27 -10.40 -14.53 4.86
C GLU A 27 -9.24 -15.51 4.69
N THR A 28 -8.19 -15.13 3.95
CA THR A 28 -7.04 -15.98 3.68
C THR A 28 -6.32 -16.35 4.97
N LYS A 29 -6.18 -17.66 5.21
CA LYS A 29 -5.41 -18.18 6.36
C LYS A 29 -3.95 -18.35 5.96
N TRP A 30 -3.15 -17.37 6.32
CA TRP A 30 -1.72 -17.39 6.09
C TRP A 30 -0.99 -18.33 7.08
N THR A 31 -0.01 -19.05 6.60
CA THR A 31 1.00 -19.68 7.45
C THR A 31 2.12 -18.68 7.72
N THR A 32 2.71 -18.72 8.91
CA THR A 32 3.79 -17.80 9.29
C THR A 32 5.05 -18.54 9.68
N SER A 33 6.22 -18.00 9.32
CA SER A 33 7.52 -18.53 9.75
C SER A 33 7.83 -18.20 11.21
N SER A 34 7.21 -17.17 11.77
CA SER A 34 7.39 -16.74 13.16
C SER A 34 6.19 -15.92 13.62
N LEU A 35 5.93 -15.89 14.92
CA LEU A 35 4.94 -15.04 15.56
C LEU A 35 5.52 -13.70 16.03
N GLU A 36 6.83 -13.49 15.85
CA GLU A 36 7.54 -12.31 16.30
C GLU A 36 8.43 -11.77 15.18
N LEU A 37 8.36 -10.48 14.93
CA LEU A 37 9.22 -9.72 14.02
C LEU A 37 10.16 -8.85 14.84
N THR A 38 11.47 -9.06 14.67
CA THR A 38 12.52 -8.21 15.27
C THR A 38 13.53 -7.82 14.18
N PRO A 39 14.45 -6.88 14.43
CA PRO A 39 15.49 -6.53 13.47
C PRO A 39 16.32 -7.72 13.00
N GLU A 40 16.54 -8.71 13.87
CA GLU A 40 17.34 -9.91 13.57
C GLU A 40 16.49 -11.07 13.01
N LYS A 41 15.15 -10.98 13.10
CA LYS A 41 14.24 -12.08 12.77
C LYS A 41 13.12 -11.64 11.84
N PRO A 42 13.33 -11.72 10.53
CA PRO A 42 12.28 -11.49 9.55
C PRO A 42 11.12 -12.47 9.67
N VAL A 43 9.93 -12.04 9.28
CA VAL A 43 8.72 -12.89 9.22
C VAL A 43 8.28 -13.07 7.78
N VAL A 44 7.94 -14.32 7.43
CA VAL A 44 7.37 -14.66 6.13
C VAL A 44 5.97 -15.22 6.35
N LEU A 45 5.00 -14.61 5.70
CA LEU A 45 3.64 -15.13 5.55
C LEU A 45 3.54 -15.83 4.20
N SER A 46 2.94 -17.02 4.17
CA SER A 46 2.79 -17.80 2.93
C SER A 46 1.38 -18.38 2.82
N TRP A 47 0.88 -18.42 1.59
CA TRP A 47 -0.36 -19.09 1.26
C TRP A 47 -0.29 -19.65 -0.16
N VAL A 48 -0.87 -20.82 -0.37
CA VAL A 48 -0.97 -21.49 -1.68
C VAL A 48 -2.45 -21.62 -2.01
N ASN A 49 -2.85 -21.13 -3.18
CA ASN A 49 -4.22 -21.25 -3.65
C ASN A 49 -4.52 -22.62 -4.31
N SER A 50 -5.77 -22.85 -4.69
CA SER A 50 -6.23 -24.07 -5.36
C SER A 50 -5.60 -24.31 -6.73
N GLN A 51 -5.00 -23.28 -7.33
CA GLN A 51 -4.35 -23.33 -8.65
C GLN A 51 -2.84 -23.60 -8.55
N ASN A 52 -2.34 -23.97 -7.37
CA ASN A 52 -0.92 -24.17 -7.10
C ASN A 52 -0.05 -22.92 -7.31
N ILE A 53 -0.62 -21.74 -7.05
CA ILE A 53 0.10 -20.47 -7.04
C ILE A 53 0.36 -20.10 -5.58
N LYS A 54 1.63 -19.85 -5.24
CA LYS A 54 2.06 -19.49 -3.89
C LYS A 54 2.29 -17.99 -3.78
N PHE A 55 1.68 -17.40 -2.78
CA PHE A 55 1.84 -16.00 -2.42
C PHE A 55 2.64 -15.90 -1.14
N GLN A 56 3.60 -14.99 -1.09
CA GLN A 56 4.42 -14.74 0.08
C GLN A 56 4.56 -13.25 0.36
N LEU A 57 4.52 -12.91 1.64
CA LEU A 57 4.85 -11.57 2.16
C LEU A 57 5.99 -11.75 3.16
N LYS A 58 7.14 -11.17 2.85
CA LYS A 58 8.29 -11.13 3.78
C LYS A 58 8.40 -9.74 4.37
N PHE A 59 8.51 -9.67 5.68
CA PHE A 59 8.71 -8.46 6.46
C PHE A 59 10.04 -8.52 7.19
N SER A 60 10.83 -7.46 7.09
CA SER A 60 11.96 -7.17 7.96
C SER A 60 11.76 -5.78 8.54
N VAL A 61 12.32 -5.48 9.69
CA VAL A 61 12.23 -4.16 10.33
C VAL A 61 13.61 -3.77 10.85
N ASP A 62 13.96 -2.50 10.79
CA ASP A 62 15.13 -1.96 11.47
C ASP A 62 14.79 -1.35 12.84
N ASN A 63 15.77 -0.75 13.50
CA ASN A 63 15.58 -0.13 14.80
C ASN A 63 14.82 1.22 14.76
N ASP A 64 14.63 1.78 13.56
CA ASP A 64 13.99 3.07 13.31
C ASP A 64 12.55 2.92 12.74
N TYR A 65 11.97 1.72 12.86
CA TYR A 65 10.61 1.39 12.36
C TYR A 65 10.45 1.52 10.85
N LEU A 66 11.52 1.34 10.10
CA LEU A 66 11.48 1.16 8.65
C LEU A 66 11.36 -0.34 8.34
N PHE A 67 10.30 -0.70 7.68
CA PHE A 67 10.01 -2.08 7.28
C PHE A 67 10.40 -2.28 5.83
N ASP A 68 11.24 -3.28 5.53
CA ASP A 68 11.38 -3.82 4.20
C ASP A 68 10.30 -4.87 3.95
N VAL A 69 9.59 -4.73 2.84
CA VAL A 69 8.49 -5.62 2.48
C VAL A 69 8.70 -6.17 1.08
N THR A 70 8.75 -7.49 0.98
CA THR A 70 8.81 -8.21 -0.30
C THR A 70 7.52 -8.99 -0.52
N GLN A 71 6.88 -8.75 -1.65
CA GLN A 71 5.71 -9.50 -2.14
C GLN A 71 6.17 -10.46 -3.24
N THR A 72 6.08 -11.76 -3.02
CA THR A 72 6.51 -12.78 -4.00
C THR A 72 5.33 -13.61 -4.45
N VAL A 73 5.28 -13.87 -5.75
CA VAL A 73 4.36 -14.84 -6.35
C VAL A 73 5.19 -15.92 -7.03
N GLU A 74 4.92 -17.17 -6.67
CA GLU A 74 5.52 -18.36 -7.28
C GLU A 74 4.43 -19.10 -8.04
N ASN A 75 4.55 -19.13 -9.36
CA ASN A 75 3.56 -19.73 -10.24
C ASN A 75 3.91 -21.19 -10.53
N ASN A 76 3.39 -22.12 -9.74
CA ASN A 76 3.56 -23.56 -9.96
C ASN A 76 2.44 -24.16 -10.81
N SER A 77 1.64 -23.33 -11.48
CA SER A 77 0.62 -23.77 -12.45
C SER A 77 1.23 -24.02 -13.84
N SER A 78 0.41 -24.46 -14.76
CA SER A 78 0.80 -24.70 -16.17
C SER A 78 0.63 -23.52 -17.09
N SER A 79 0.12 -22.38 -16.59
CA SER A 79 -0.22 -21.22 -17.42
C SER A 79 0.44 -19.94 -16.90
N GLU A 80 0.80 -19.05 -17.82
CA GLU A 80 1.27 -17.71 -17.45
C GLU A 80 0.16 -16.93 -16.76
N ILE A 81 0.50 -16.20 -15.70
CA ILE A 81 -0.40 -15.31 -14.99
C ILE A 81 0.11 -13.88 -14.98
N LYS A 82 -0.81 -12.91 -14.93
CA LYS A 82 -0.50 -11.46 -14.91
C LYS A 82 -1.15 -10.82 -13.71
N LEU A 83 -0.32 -10.22 -12.84
CA LEU A 83 -0.75 -9.62 -11.59
C LEU A 83 -0.12 -8.24 -11.41
N PHE A 84 -0.78 -7.40 -10.63
CA PHE A 84 -0.31 -6.07 -10.22
C PHE A 84 -0.18 -6.04 -8.70
N PRO A 85 1.01 -5.81 -8.15
CA PRO A 85 1.15 -5.61 -6.71
C PRO A 85 0.54 -4.26 -6.33
N TYR A 86 -0.13 -4.19 -5.20
CA TYR A 86 -0.60 -2.93 -4.63
C TYR A 86 -0.26 -2.80 -3.16
N ARG A 87 -0.15 -1.57 -2.72
CA ARG A 87 0.00 -1.20 -1.32
C ARG A 87 -0.81 0.05 -1.04
N LEU A 88 -1.47 0.08 0.11
CA LEU A 88 -2.20 1.27 0.54
C LEU A 88 -2.14 1.45 2.06
N ILE A 89 -2.28 2.70 2.48
CA ILE A 89 -2.55 3.10 3.85
C ILE A 89 -3.99 3.58 3.90
N LYS A 90 -4.73 3.05 4.85
CA LYS A 90 -6.10 3.44 5.14
C LYS A 90 -6.18 4.10 6.50
N ARG A 91 -6.78 5.28 6.55
CA ARG A 91 -7.09 6.03 7.75
C ARG A 91 -8.61 6.09 7.91
N ILE A 92 -9.13 5.63 9.04
CA ILE A 92 -10.55 5.63 9.32
C ILE A 92 -10.89 6.78 10.25
N ASN A 93 -11.97 7.48 9.96
CA ASN A 93 -12.47 8.70 10.57
C ASN A 93 -11.52 9.91 10.41
N LEU A 94 -12.10 11.09 10.42
CA LEU A 94 -11.34 12.33 10.49
C LEU A 94 -10.66 12.41 11.86
N PRO A 95 -9.33 12.50 11.96
CA PRO A 95 -8.66 12.65 13.23
C PRO A 95 -8.98 14.01 13.85
N ASN A 96 -8.95 14.08 15.18
CA ASN A 96 -8.94 15.37 15.86
C ASN A 96 -7.57 16.02 15.64
N THR A 97 -7.48 16.88 14.66
CA THR A 97 -6.27 17.65 14.35
C THR A 97 -6.15 18.81 15.33
N ILE A 98 -4.92 19.12 15.72
CA ILE A 98 -4.66 20.24 16.65
C ILE A 98 -4.72 21.57 15.90
N ASN A 99 -4.68 21.54 14.55
CA ASN A 99 -4.64 22.71 13.68
C ASN A 99 -3.57 23.73 14.09
N PHE A 100 -2.44 23.26 14.61
CA PHE A 100 -1.35 24.11 14.98
C PHE A 100 -0.63 24.59 13.72
N PHE A 101 -0.43 25.88 13.58
CA PHE A 101 0.02 26.56 12.36
C PHE A 101 1.31 25.97 11.73
N ILE A 102 2.21 25.42 12.52
CA ILE A 102 3.52 24.89 12.05
C ILE A 102 3.55 23.37 11.88
N LEU A 103 2.43 22.68 12.13
CA LEU A 103 2.37 21.22 12.01
C LEU A 103 1.44 20.83 10.88
N HIS A 104 1.98 20.07 9.91
CA HIS A 104 1.17 19.43 8.90
C HIS A 104 0.59 18.11 9.43
N GLU A 105 -0.74 17.98 9.35
CA GLU A 105 -1.50 16.77 9.65
C GLU A 105 -2.39 16.46 8.45
N GLY A 106 -2.17 15.32 7.80
CA GLY A 106 -2.89 14.93 6.59
C GLY A 106 -2.08 14.09 5.63
N LEU A 107 -2.44 14.19 4.36
CA LEU A 107 -1.72 13.57 3.26
C LEU A 107 -0.37 14.26 3.06
N ILE A 108 0.66 13.45 2.88
CA ILE A 108 1.98 13.90 2.47
C ILE A 108 2.56 12.93 1.44
N SER A 109 3.12 13.46 0.36
CA SER A 109 3.74 12.64 -0.67
C SER A 109 4.80 13.42 -1.45
N LEU A 110 5.76 12.69 -2.00
CA LEU A 110 6.69 13.16 -3.01
C LEU A 110 6.50 12.27 -4.25
N THR A 111 5.91 12.83 -5.29
CA THR A 111 5.69 12.17 -6.58
C THR A 111 6.11 13.11 -7.70
N ASN A 112 6.79 12.61 -8.73
CA ASN A 112 7.28 13.45 -9.86
C ASN A 112 8.07 14.69 -9.37
N ASP A 113 8.93 14.53 -8.35
CA ASP A 113 9.72 15.58 -7.71
C ASP A 113 8.89 16.73 -7.10
N LYS A 114 7.61 16.49 -6.85
CA LYS A 114 6.71 17.46 -6.23
C LYS A 114 6.28 17.00 -4.86
N LEU A 115 6.59 17.79 -3.85
CA LEU A 115 6.05 17.61 -2.50
C LEU A 115 4.59 18.09 -2.48
N LEU A 116 3.71 17.23 -2.01
CA LEU A 116 2.31 17.53 -1.79
C LEU A 116 2.00 17.38 -0.31
N GLU A 117 1.42 18.42 0.27
CA GLU A 117 0.89 18.44 1.63
C GLU A 117 -0.56 18.90 1.59
N LYS A 118 -1.48 18.07 2.10
CA LYS A 118 -2.92 18.37 2.17
C LYS A 118 -3.48 17.97 3.52
N LYS A 119 -4.08 18.91 4.21
CA LYS A 119 -4.79 18.64 5.48
C LYS A 119 -6.00 17.76 5.25
N TYR A 120 -6.43 17.02 6.27
CA TYR A 120 -7.55 16.08 6.18
C TYR A 120 -8.88 16.77 5.79
N ASP A 121 -9.16 17.94 6.32
CA ASP A 121 -10.36 18.71 5.99
C ASP A 121 -10.41 19.14 4.51
N HIS A 122 -9.27 19.42 3.92
CA HIS A 122 -9.16 19.76 2.49
C HIS A 122 -9.20 18.52 1.58
N LEU A 123 -9.11 17.30 2.15
CA LEU A 123 -9.17 16.06 1.40
C LEU A 123 -10.59 15.54 1.19
N LEU A 124 -11.57 16.05 1.93
CA LEU A 124 -12.95 15.56 1.93
C LEU A 124 -13.62 15.66 0.56
N ASP A 125 -13.31 16.70 -0.21
CA ASP A 125 -13.90 16.96 -1.53
C ASP A 125 -12.99 16.56 -2.70
N ASP A 126 -11.72 16.30 -2.43
CA ASP A 126 -10.76 15.90 -3.45
C ASP A 126 -10.92 14.38 -3.76
N CYS A 127 -10.94 14.03 -5.06
CA CYS A 127 -11.05 12.66 -5.52
C CYS A 127 -12.33 11.91 -5.09
N SER A 128 -13.38 12.61 -4.70
CA SER A 128 -14.71 12.03 -4.60
C SER A 128 -15.34 11.84 -5.99
N SER A 129 -16.22 10.85 -6.14
CA SER A 129 -16.89 10.56 -7.42
C SER A 129 -17.81 11.68 -7.93
N THR A 130 -18.07 12.69 -7.10
CA THR A 130 -19.00 13.80 -7.35
C THR A 130 -18.31 15.16 -7.56
N SER A 131 -17.01 15.27 -7.36
CA SER A 131 -16.30 16.55 -7.41
C SER A 131 -15.83 16.92 -8.83
N ASN A 132 -16.23 18.10 -9.30
CA ASN A 132 -15.71 18.77 -10.50
C ASN A 132 -14.47 19.64 -10.22
N THR A 133 -13.91 19.59 -9.01
CA THR A 133 -12.77 20.39 -8.60
C THR A 133 -11.45 19.84 -9.13
N LYS A 134 -10.41 20.68 -9.17
CA LYS A 134 -9.06 20.29 -9.55
C LYS A 134 -8.62 19.07 -8.74
N LYS A 135 -8.58 17.93 -9.39
CA LYS A 135 -8.20 16.65 -8.77
C LYS A 135 -6.78 16.75 -8.20
N LEU A 136 -6.65 16.44 -6.93
CA LEU A 136 -5.42 15.94 -6.34
C LEU A 136 -4.92 14.75 -7.20
N PHE A 137 -3.73 14.19 -6.97
CA PHE A 137 -3.33 12.96 -7.69
C PHE A 137 -4.31 11.81 -7.35
N CYS A 138 -5.47 11.81 -7.98
CA CYS A 138 -6.42 10.69 -7.83
C CYS A 138 -5.87 9.43 -8.45
N ASP A 139 -5.16 9.59 -9.57
CA ASP A 139 -4.26 8.61 -10.17
C ASP A 139 -3.12 9.38 -10.83
N ASP A 140 -1.89 9.14 -10.43
CA ASP A 140 -0.69 9.80 -10.95
C ASP A 140 0.42 8.77 -11.16
N THR A 141 1.02 8.78 -12.35
CA THR A 141 2.14 7.89 -12.66
C THR A 141 3.45 8.58 -12.29
N THR A 142 4.26 7.90 -11.49
CA THR A 142 5.57 8.39 -11.01
C THR A 142 6.59 7.26 -10.97
N THR A 143 7.86 7.59 -11.06
CA THR A 143 8.96 6.67 -10.79
C THR A 143 9.52 6.97 -9.41
N GLY A 144 9.53 5.95 -8.54
CA GLY A 144 9.97 6.12 -7.16
C GLY A 144 9.06 7.06 -6.33
N GLY A 145 9.68 7.82 -5.43
CA GLY A 145 8.99 8.72 -4.51
C GLY A 145 8.47 8.02 -3.25
N TRP A 146 7.55 8.65 -2.55
CA TRP A 146 6.89 8.09 -1.36
C TRP A 146 5.57 8.81 -1.12
N LEU A 147 4.64 8.16 -0.39
CA LEU A 147 3.31 8.68 -0.13
C LEU A 147 2.72 8.11 1.16
N GLY A 148 1.97 8.93 1.89
CA GLY A 148 1.41 8.50 3.17
C GLY A 148 0.57 9.55 3.87
N PHE A 149 0.38 9.33 5.15
CA PHE A 149 -0.27 10.26 6.07
C PHE A 149 0.65 10.61 7.23
N THR A 150 0.55 11.84 7.67
CA THR A 150 1.24 12.33 8.87
C THR A 150 0.24 12.93 9.84
N ASP A 151 0.40 12.61 11.12
CA ASP A 151 -0.29 13.21 12.25
C ASP A 151 0.75 13.98 13.11
N LYS A 152 0.33 14.56 14.22
CA LYS A 152 1.21 15.38 15.06
C LYS A 152 2.54 14.70 15.43
N TYR A 153 2.48 13.45 15.85
CA TYR A 153 3.63 12.70 16.37
C TYR A 153 3.98 11.46 15.54
N TRP A 154 3.11 11.05 14.62
CA TRP A 154 3.23 9.81 13.88
C TRP A 154 3.20 10.05 12.40
N MET A 155 3.93 9.23 11.68
CA MET A 155 3.93 9.20 10.24
C MET A 155 3.82 7.75 9.76
N ALA A 156 3.02 7.55 8.73
CA ALA A 156 2.85 6.27 8.05
C ALA A 156 3.03 6.48 6.55
N THR A 157 4.06 5.89 5.95
CA THR A 157 4.37 6.07 4.52
C THR A 157 4.67 4.76 3.83
N LEU A 158 4.34 4.75 2.54
CA LEU A 158 4.74 3.75 1.57
C LEU A 158 5.89 4.31 0.74
N ILE A 159 6.93 3.53 0.58
CA ILE A 159 8.12 3.87 -0.21
C ILE A 159 8.29 2.76 -1.24
N PRO A 160 7.85 2.95 -2.50
CA PRO A 160 8.07 1.98 -3.57
C PRO A 160 9.55 1.83 -3.88
N ASP A 161 9.88 0.85 -4.70
CA ASP A 161 11.19 0.76 -5.33
C ASP A 161 11.44 2.03 -6.14
N GLN A 162 12.57 2.71 -5.88
CA GLN A 162 12.84 4.04 -6.44
C GLN A 162 13.15 4.03 -7.95
N GLU A 163 13.41 2.85 -8.52
CA GLU A 163 13.66 2.66 -9.95
C GLU A 163 12.42 2.17 -10.71
N LYS A 164 11.32 1.88 -9.99
CA LYS A 164 10.10 1.34 -10.58
C LYS A 164 9.04 2.40 -10.79
N THR A 165 8.36 2.29 -11.91
CA THR A 165 7.15 3.09 -12.16
C THR A 165 5.98 2.54 -11.38
N ILE A 166 5.20 3.43 -10.79
CA ILE A 166 3.98 3.11 -10.07
C ILE A 166 2.84 4.04 -10.49
N THR A 167 1.62 3.61 -10.29
CA THR A 167 0.45 4.49 -10.31
C THR A 167 0.06 4.81 -8.87
N ALA A 168 0.45 5.99 -8.41
CA ALA A 168 0.04 6.52 -7.11
C ALA A 168 -1.42 6.93 -7.15
N ASN A 169 -2.15 6.69 -6.07
CA ASN A 169 -3.55 7.09 -5.97
C ASN A 169 -3.91 7.58 -4.56
N TYR A 170 -4.89 8.49 -4.55
CA TYR A 170 -5.57 8.93 -3.36
C TYR A 170 -7.07 8.74 -3.54
N ARG A 171 -7.76 8.32 -2.48
CA ARG A 171 -9.22 8.19 -2.45
C ARG A 171 -9.76 8.62 -1.09
N HIS A 172 -10.86 9.36 -1.13
CA HIS A 172 -11.72 9.59 0.03
C HIS A 172 -13.07 8.93 -0.22
N GLY A 173 -13.55 8.21 0.76
CA GLY A 173 -14.89 7.62 0.77
C GLY A 173 -15.62 8.01 2.05
N ASN A 174 -16.94 8.15 1.95
CA ASN A 174 -17.80 8.33 3.11
C ASN A 174 -18.99 7.35 2.99
N ASN A 175 -18.95 6.29 3.77
CA ASN A 175 -20.03 5.33 3.90
C ASN A 175 -20.42 5.20 5.37
N GLY A 176 -20.99 6.29 5.91
CA GLY A 176 -21.30 6.46 7.32
C GLY A 176 -20.11 6.82 8.23
N ARG A 177 -18.90 6.81 7.67
CA ARG A 177 -17.66 7.30 8.30
C ARG A 177 -16.64 7.64 7.22
N ASP A 178 -15.77 8.61 7.50
CA ASP A 178 -14.70 8.96 6.58
C ASP A 178 -13.65 7.85 6.46
N ASP A 179 -13.18 7.65 5.25
CA ASP A 179 -12.20 6.64 4.87
C ASP A 179 -11.21 7.30 3.90
N PHE A 180 -10.02 7.60 4.39
CA PHE A 180 -8.93 8.18 3.60
C PHE A 180 -7.98 7.07 3.20
N ARG A 181 -7.68 6.96 1.90
CA ARG A 181 -6.76 5.97 1.35
C ARG A 181 -5.71 6.65 0.51
N VAL A 182 -4.47 6.32 0.75
CA VAL A 182 -3.35 6.67 -0.11
C VAL A 182 -2.58 5.40 -0.42
N GLY A 183 -2.20 5.20 -1.67
CA GLY A 183 -1.52 3.98 -2.06
C GLY A 183 -0.99 4.03 -3.48
N TYR A 184 -0.50 2.91 -3.93
CA TYR A 184 -0.04 2.73 -5.29
C TYR A 184 -0.28 1.32 -5.80
N VAL A 185 -0.29 1.21 -7.12
CA VAL A 185 -0.25 -0.05 -7.86
C VAL A 185 1.07 -0.06 -8.64
N GLY A 186 1.81 -1.15 -8.51
CA GLY A 186 3.02 -1.38 -9.31
C GLY A 186 2.72 -1.85 -10.72
N ASP A 187 3.76 -1.98 -11.51
CA ASP A 187 3.65 -2.48 -12.88
C ASP A 187 3.18 -3.93 -12.96
N ASN A 188 2.69 -4.29 -14.13
CA ASN A 188 2.28 -5.65 -14.42
C ASN A 188 3.45 -6.63 -14.25
N MET A 189 3.22 -7.67 -13.44
CA MET A 189 4.11 -8.80 -13.29
C MET A 189 3.60 -9.96 -14.15
N GLU A 190 4.30 -10.27 -15.24
CA GLU A 190 4.05 -11.44 -16.06
C GLU A 190 4.84 -12.62 -15.49
N ILE A 191 4.16 -13.64 -15.00
CA ILE A 191 4.76 -14.74 -14.26
C ILE A 191 4.52 -16.04 -15.04
N PRO A 192 5.52 -16.49 -15.83
CA PRO A 192 5.43 -17.74 -16.55
C PRO A 192 5.28 -18.96 -15.63
N PRO A 193 4.83 -20.09 -16.17
CA PRO A 193 4.82 -21.35 -15.44
C PRO A 193 6.17 -21.69 -14.82
N GLN A 194 6.17 -22.20 -13.60
CA GLN A 194 7.35 -22.64 -12.83
C GLN A 194 8.37 -21.51 -12.56
N GLN A 195 7.91 -20.26 -12.58
CA GLN A 195 8.74 -19.10 -12.24
C GLN A 195 8.18 -18.34 -11.04
N ASN A 196 9.01 -17.50 -10.46
CA ASN A 196 8.61 -16.57 -9.40
C ASN A 196 9.05 -15.15 -9.71
N ILE A 197 8.30 -14.18 -9.22
CA ILE A 197 8.62 -12.75 -9.29
C ILE A 197 8.40 -12.14 -7.91
N SER A 198 9.31 -11.25 -7.54
CA SER A 198 9.23 -10.48 -6.30
C SER A 198 9.09 -8.99 -6.58
N TYR A 199 8.28 -8.31 -5.78
CA TYR A 199 8.10 -6.88 -5.77
C TYR A 199 8.52 -6.32 -4.41
N ASN A 200 9.49 -5.40 -4.41
CA ASN A 200 10.08 -4.83 -3.21
C ASN A 200 9.58 -3.42 -2.94
N GLY A 201 9.70 -2.98 -1.71
CA GLY A 201 9.48 -1.61 -1.27
C GLY A 201 9.48 -1.55 0.24
N LYS A 202 9.34 -0.34 0.79
CA LYS A 202 9.42 -0.12 2.22
C LYS A 202 8.13 0.50 2.77
N ILE A 203 7.95 0.34 4.06
CA ILE A 203 6.91 1.00 4.86
C ILE A 203 7.62 1.66 6.03
N PHE A 204 7.33 2.93 6.26
CA PHE A 204 7.67 3.57 7.52
C PHE A 204 6.39 3.72 8.36
N ALA A 205 6.47 3.34 9.62
CA ALA A 205 5.37 3.48 10.57
C ALA A 205 5.94 3.80 11.95
N GLY A 206 6.19 5.07 12.23
CA GLY A 206 6.91 5.48 13.42
C GLY A 206 6.59 6.88 13.90
N ALA A 207 7.19 7.24 15.04
CA ALA A 207 7.15 8.59 15.55
C ALA A 207 8.05 9.51 14.70
N LYS A 208 7.60 10.75 14.58
CA LYS A 208 8.46 11.83 14.03
C LYS A 208 9.46 12.25 15.09
N SER A 209 10.73 12.18 14.78
CA SER A 209 11.83 12.70 15.61
C SER A 209 12.12 14.16 15.31
#